data_76eff1f4a3132ede984729b2d696743c
#
_entry.id   76eff1f4a3132ede984729b2d696743c
#
_cell.length_a   1.000
_cell.length_b   1.000
_cell.length_c   1.000
_cell.angle_alpha   90.00
_cell.angle_beta   90.00
_cell.angle_gamma   90.00
#
_symmetry.space_group_name_H-M   'P 1'
#
loop_
_entity.id
_entity.type
_entity.pdbx_description
1 polymer ?
#
loop_
_entity_poly.entity_id
_entity_poly.type
_entity_poly.pdbx_seq_one_letter_code
_entity_poly.pdbx_strand_id
1 'polypeptide(L)'
;PPPVEMLQFLQDPLLQGAEDGLVRILKETADLQMLVIVGLPYAHCGALYNCAAVCYQGALLGMVPKQNLPNYSEFYEARHFTPGPDAETVPEKLSLRFHPGYTFAFGAKQLFTCAEMPDFTFGAEICEDVWVADTPSVAMAKAGATLIVNLSCSDEIIGKENYRRTILQAKSGSLLCAYAYADAGFGESTQDMVFTGHDLILENGSILAESELFTQNILCADIDVQRLVAERRRSNTFQVAVPGKTAVQFSMPLTETALNRHIDPAPFVPSGTAELSQRCEKILTLQAIG
;
A
#
# COMPACT_ATOMS: atom_id res chain seq x y z
N PRO A 1 -3.40 -1.65 15.71
CA PRO A 1 -3.89 -2.61 16.69
C PRO A 1 -4.79 -1.94 17.72
N PRO A 2 -5.83 -2.64 18.25
CA PRO A 2 -6.76 -2.05 19.20
C PRO A 2 -6.09 -1.61 20.50
N PRO A 3 -6.65 -0.61 21.19
CA PRO A 3 -6.03 0.09 22.31
C PRO A 3 -5.60 -0.79 23.52
N VAL A 4 -6.32 -1.87 23.81
CA VAL A 4 -5.99 -2.76 24.95
C VAL A 4 -4.76 -3.62 24.67
N GLU A 5 -4.56 -4.01 23.41
CA GLU A 5 -3.43 -4.82 23.01
C GLU A 5 -2.13 -4.02 22.92
N MET A 6 -2.21 -2.69 22.77
CA MET A 6 -1.04 -1.81 22.66
C MET A 6 -0.14 -1.86 23.90
N LEU A 7 -0.69 -2.05 25.11
CA LEU A 7 0.14 -2.19 26.31
C LEU A 7 0.95 -3.50 26.32
N GLN A 8 0.50 -4.49 25.59
CA GLN A 8 1.19 -5.78 25.48
C GLN A 8 2.39 -5.71 24.54
N PHE A 9 2.43 -4.75 23.59
CA PHE A 9 3.57 -4.57 22.68
C PHE A 9 4.88 -4.17 23.36
N LEU A 10 4.82 -3.74 24.62
CA LEU A 10 6.02 -3.50 25.42
C LEU A 10 6.59 -4.77 26.06
N GLN A 11 5.95 -5.91 25.85
CA GLN A 11 6.34 -7.18 26.44
C GLN A 11 7.01 -8.10 25.42
N ASP A 12 8.18 -8.61 25.76
CA ASP A 12 8.96 -9.52 24.90
C ASP A 12 8.14 -10.75 24.40
N PRO A 13 7.26 -11.40 25.20
CA PRO A 13 6.48 -12.51 24.69
C PRO A 13 5.57 -12.17 23.52
N LEU A 14 5.00 -10.97 23.47
CA LEU A 14 4.19 -10.54 22.32
C LEU A 14 5.06 -10.27 21.10
N LEU A 15 6.20 -9.59 21.28
CA LEU A 15 7.13 -9.32 20.20
C LEU A 15 7.71 -10.60 19.61
N GLN A 16 8.04 -11.58 20.47
CA GLN A 16 8.46 -12.89 20.02
C GLN A 16 7.34 -13.61 19.24
N GLY A 17 6.13 -13.61 19.78
CA GLY A 17 4.97 -14.20 19.10
C GLY A 17 4.69 -13.58 17.72
N ALA A 18 4.89 -12.26 17.57
CA ALA A 18 4.76 -11.58 16.30
C ALA A 18 5.84 -12.03 15.29
N GLU A 19 7.10 -12.15 15.73
CA GLU A 19 8.17 -12.68 14.89
C GLU A 19 7.97 -14.18 14.57
N ASP A 20 7.50 -14.99 15.53
CA ASP A 20 7.16 -16.41 15.30
C ASP A 20 6.06 -16.56 14.23
N GLY A 21 5.03 -15.70 14.29
CA GLY A 21 3.98 -15.61 13.27
C GLY A 21 4.51 -15.24 11.91
N LEU A 22 5.39 -14.25 11.82
CA LEU A 22 6.04 -13.85 10.57
C LEU A 22 6.88 -14.99 9.99
N VAL A 23 7.69 -15.66 10.82
CA VAL A 23 8.52 -16.81 10.38
C VAL A 23 7.66 -17.96 9.88
N ARG A 24 6.49 -18.19 10.50
CA ARG A 24 5.52 -19.16 10.01
C ARG A 24 4.99 -18.78 8.63
N ILE A 25 4.60 -17.51 8.41
CA ILE A 25 4.17 -17.02 7.09
C ILE A 25 5.27 -17.23 6.06
N LEU A 26 6.52 -16.85 6.36
CA LEU A 26 7.65 -17.04 5.46
C LEU A 26 7.81 -18.51 5.04
N LYS A 27 7.68 -19.44 5.98
CA LYS A 27 7.79 -20.89 5.69
C LYS A 27 6.62 -21.40 4.86
N GLU A 28 5.39 -21.01 5.19
CA GLU A 28 4.18 -21.49 4.51
C GLU A 28 4.03 -20.89 3.11
N THR A 29 4.67 -19.76 2.81
CA THR A 29 4.66 -19.12 1.49
C THR A 29 5.93 -19.31 0.67
N ALA A 30 6.87 -20.15 1.14
CA ALA A 30 8.18 -20.33 0.51
C ALA A 30 8.11 -20.83 -0.94
N ASP A 31 7.14 -21.67 -1.25
CA ASP A 31 6.93 -22.25 -2.59
C ASP A 31 5.99 -21.43 -3.47
N LEU A 32 5.46 -20.29 -2.95
CA LEU A 32 4.52 -19.43 -3.67
C LEU A 32 5.24 -18.30 -4.39
N GLN A 33 4.91 -18.10 -5.66
CA GLN A 33 5.35 -16.94 -6.44
C GLN A 33 4.45 -15.73 -6.14
N MET A 34 4.42 -15.33 -4.88
CA MET A 34 3.53 -14.30 -4.37
C MET A 34 4.27 -13.43 -3.35
N LEU A 35 4.18 -12.11 -3.53
CA LEU A 35 4.56 -11.17 -2.49
C LEU A 35 3.50 -11.17 -1.40
N VAL A 36 3.94 -11.28 -0.16
CA VAL A 36 3.08 -11.19 1.02
C VAL A 36 3.54 -10.02 1.88
N ILE A 37 2.63 -9.12 2.22
CA ILE A 37 2.95 -7.94 3.03
C ILE A 37 2.04 -7.96 4.25
N VAL A 38 2.65 -8.00 5.45
CA VAL A 38 1.93 -8.13 6.72
C VAL A 38 2.43 -7.13 7.75
N GLY A 39 1.53 -6.67 8.63
CA GLY A 39 1.85 -5.77 9.71
C GLY A 39 2.39 -6.49 10.94
N LEU A 40 3.42 -5.94 11.59
CA LEU A 40 3.89 -6.40 12.89
C LEU A 40 4.61 -5.30 13.67
N PRO A 41 4.66 -5.38 15.00
CA PRO A 41 5.54 -4.53 15.80
C PRO A 41 6.99 -5.04 15.70
N TYR A 42 7.95 -4.11 15.55
CA TYR A 42 9.37 -4.43 15.53
C TYR A 42 10.14 -3.55 16.51
N ALA A 43 10.89 -4.17 17.41
CA ALA A 43 11.73 -3.48 18.40
C ALA A 43 13.18 -3.41 17.95
N HIS A 44 13.75 -2.22 17.90
CA HIS A 44 15.14 -1.99 17.53
C HIS A 44 15.72 -0.79 18.27
N CYS A 45 16.94 -0.93 18.84
CA CYS A 45 17.68 0.12 19.55
C CYS A 45 16.84 0.89 20.60
N GLY A 46 15.99 0.16 21.35
CA GLY A 46 15.16 0.74 22.42
C GLY A 46 13.90 1.45 21.92
N ALA A 47 13.65 1.48 20.63
CA ALA A 47 12.43 1.97 20.02
C ALA A 47 11.53 0.83 19.53
N LEU A 48 10.22 1.08 19.48
CA LEU A 48 9.22 0.17 18.92
C LEU A 48 8.61 0.82 17.68
N TYR A 49 8.54 0.06 16.60
CA TYR A 49 8.04 0.51 15.31
C TYR A 49 6.83 -0.31 14.88
N ASN A 50 5.82 0.35 14.31
CA ASN A 50 4.75 -0.29 13.57
C ASN A 50 5.24 -0.50 12.14
N CYS A 51 5.38 -1.74 11.69
CA CYS A 51 6.06 -2.07 10.45
C CYS A 51 5.19 -2.89 9.50
N ALA A 52 5.42 -2.70 8.20
CA ALA A 52 4.99 -3.60 7.14
C ALA A 52 6.19 -4.48 6.73
N ALA A 53 6.08 -5.79 6.95
CA ALA A 53 7.07 -6.78 6.51
C ALA A 53 6.75 -7.24 5.09
N VAL A 54 7.72 -7.15 4.20
CA VAL A 54 7.63 -7.56 2.79
C VAL A 54 8.32 -8.90 2.62
N CYS A 55 7.54 -9.92 2.29
CA CYS A 55 7.95 -11.31 2.21
C CYS A 55 7.82 -11.83 0.77
N TYR A 56 8.76 -12.65 0.34
CA TYR A 56 8.72 -13.33 -0.94
C TYR A 56 9.49 -14.65 -0.88
N GLN A 57 8.84 -15.75 -1.25
CA GLN A 57 9.45 -17.10 -1.33
C GLN A 57 10.33 -17.47 -0.12
N GLY A 58 9.79 -17.29 1.07
CA GLY A 58 10.49 -17.61 2.32
C GLY A 58 11.54 -16.58 2.77
N ALA A 59 11.82 -15.55 1.96
CA ALA A 59 12.72 -14.47 2.31
C ALA A 59 11.96 -13.26 2.86
N LEU A 60 12.50 -12.64 3.92
CA LEU A 60 12.08 -11.33 4.39
C LEU A 60 12.90 -10.28 3.62
N LEU A 61 12.29 -9.65 2.62
CA LEU A 61 12.96 -8.68 1.75
C LEU A 61 13.24 -7.37 2.47
N GLY A 62 12.25 -6.88 3.21
CA GLY A 62 12.36 -5.61 3.91
C GLY A 62 11.28 -5.42 4.96
N MET A 63 11.51 -4.44 5.81
CA MET A 63 10.56 -4.00 6.83
C MET A 63 10.44 -2.48 6.78
N VAL A 64 9.22 -2.00 6.50
CA VAL A 64 8.92 -0.59 6.29
C VAL A 64 8.19 -0.07 7.51
N PRO A 65 8.81 0.79 8.34
CA PRO A 65 8.16 1.37 9.49
C PRO A 65 7.26 2.55 9.09
N LYS A 66 6.13 2.66 9.80
CA LYS A 66 5.20 3.79 9.69
C LYS A 66 5.88 5.10 10.07
N GLN A 67 5.61 6.16 9.31
CA GLN A 67 6.19 7.47 9.56
C GLN A 67 5.25 8.42 10.32
N ASN A 68 3.95 8.36 10.04
CA ASN A 68 2.98 9.25 10.63
C ASN A 68 2.11 8.48 11.65
N LEU A 69 2.30 8.78 12.91
CA LEU A 69 1.61 8.12 14.01
C LEU A 69 0.44 9.01 14.48
N PRO A 70 -0.82 8.62 14.24
CA PRO A 70 -1.96 9.39 14.72
C PRO A 70 -1.99 9.41 16.26
N ASN A 71 -2.16 10.60 16.82
CA ASN A 71 -2.24 10.82 18.26
C ASN A 71 -3.26 11.91 18.59
N TYR A 72 -4.45 11.77 18.01
CA TYR A 72 -5.59 12.68 18.14
C TYR A 72 -6.88 11.88 18.17
N SER A 73 -7.96 12.47 18.68
CA SER A 73 -9.29 11.85 18.83
C SER A 73 -9.19 10.47 19.50
N GLU A 74 -9.62 9.41 18.84
CA GLU A 74 -9.57 8.01 19.27
C GLU A 74 -8.19 7.38 19.17
N PHE A 75 -7.25 8.01 18.46
CA PHE A 75 -5.91 7.47 18.22
C PHE A 75 -4.88 7.94 19.23
N TYR A 76 -4.04 7.03 19.71
CA TYR A 76 -2.91 7.30 20.60
C TYR A 76 -1.68 6.43 20.29
N GLU A 77 -1.43 6.22 19.02
CA GLU A 77 -0.37 5.32 18.54
C GLU A 77 1.04 5.81 18.94
N ALA A 78 1.27 7.13 18.94
CA ALA A 78 2.54 7.73 19.37
C ALA A 78 2.88 7.48 20.85
N ARG A 79 1.94 6.97 21.64
CA ARG A 79 2.21 6.56 23.02
C ARG A 79 3.13 5.34 23.11
N HIS A 80 3.11 4.48 22.11
CA HIS A 80 3.80 3.20 22.11
C HIS A 80 4.82 3.05 21.00
N PHE A 81 4.58 3.65 19.85
CA PHE A 81 5.42 3.54 18.66
C PHE A 81 6.21 4.80 18.38
N THR A 82 7.35 4.62 17.74
CA THR A 82 8.23 5.69 17.27
C THR A 82 8.07 5.82 15.75
N PRO A 83 8.05 7.05 15.19
CA PRO A 83 8.08 7.25 13.75
C PRO A 83 9.29 6.57 13.12
N GLY A 84 9.08 5.93 11.99
CA GLY A 84 10.13 5.20 11.28
C GLY A 84 11.21 6.12 10.73
N PRO A 85 12.49 5.76 10.86
CA PRO A 85 13.56 6.48 10.20
C PRO A 85 13.51 6.26 8.69
N ASP A 86 13.98 7.24 7.92
CA ASP A 86 14.22 7.04 6.50
C ASP A 86 15.28 5.96 6.30
N ALA A 87 15.04 5.07 5.35
CA ALA A 87 15.94 3.96 5.05
C ALA A 87 17.39 4.40 4.76
N GLU A 88 17.62 5.67 4.38
CA GLU A 88 18.96 6.25 4.16
C GLU A 88 19.80 6.45 5.43
N THR A 89 19.13 6.45 6.58
CA THR A 89 19.76 6.77 7.87
C THR A 89 20.02 5.54 8.73
N VAL A 90 19.66 4.35 8.25
CA VAL A 90 19.79 3.10 9.00
C VAL A 90 20.78 2.13 8.33
N PRO A 91 21.30 1.12 9.05
CA PRO A 91 22.15 0.08 8.48
C PRO A 91 21.50 -0.61 7.30
N GLU A 92 22.32 -1.05 6.35
CA GLU A 92 21.84 -1.70 5.12
C GLU A 92 20.95 -2.93 5.39
N LYS A 93 21.29 -3.69 6.45
CA LYS A 93 20.50 -4.85 6.88
C LYS A 93 20.40 -4.92 8.40
N LEU A 94 19.20 -5.25 8.84
CA LEU A 94 18.91 -5.65 10.22
C LEU A 94 18.50 -7.13 10.25
N SER A 95 18.28 -7.66 11.44
CA SER A 95 17.77 -9.03 11.64
C SER A 95 16.63 -9.03 12.64
N LEU A 96 15.77 -10.04 12.56
CA LEU A 96 14.77 -10.29 13.60
C LEU A 96 15.48 -10.56 14.93
N ARG A 97 14.91 -10.07 16.01
CA ARG A 97 15.51 -10.15 17.34
C ARG A 97 15.51 -11.59 17.86
N PHE A 98 14.41 -12.31 17.69
CA PHE A 98 14.24 -13.68 18.17
C PHE A 98 14.60 -14.73 17.11
N HIS A 99 14.72 -14.32 15.83
CA HIS A 99 15.08 -15.16 14.70
C HIS A 99 16.21 -14.53 13.86
N PRO A 100 17.44 -14.41 14.39
CA PRO A 100 18.52 -13.63 13.76
C PRO A 100 18.99 -14.17 12.40
N GLY A 101 18.57 -15.36 12.00
CA GLY A 101 18.80 -15.90 10.65
C GLY A 101 18.04 -15.18 9.55
N TYR A 102 16.96 -14.45 9.89
CA TYR A 102 16.20 -13.66 8.93
C TYR A 102 16.71 -12.22 8.94
N THR A 103 17.36 -11.84 7.86
CA THR A 103 17.89 -10.47 7.65
C THR A 103 17.07 -9.73 6.61
N PHE A 104 16.93 -8.40 6.76
CA PHE A 104 16.09 -7.59 5.89
C PHE A 104 16.62 -6.15 5.79
N ALA A 105 16.21 -5.44 4.73
CA ALA A 105 16.37 -3.99 4.63
C ALA A 105 15.35 -3.30 5.54
N PHE A 106 15.75 -2.26 6.26
CA PHE A 106 14.89 -1.52 7.18
C PHE A 106 14.83 -0.04 6.83
N GLY A 107 13.67 0.57 7.04
CA GLY A 107 13.44 2.02 6.93
C GLY A 107 12.25 2.36 6.07
N ALA A 108 11.77 3.58 6.22
CA ALA A 108 10.64 4.12 5.47
C ALA A 108 11.01 4.44 4.02
N LYS A 109 10.01 4.54 3.16
CA LYS A 109 10.14 4.89 1.73
C LYS A 109 11.03 3.92 0.92
N GLN A 110 11.18 2.67 1.38
CA GLN A 110 11.88 1.64 0.62
C GLN A 110 11.12 1.30 -0.66
N LEU A 111 11.89 0.96 -1.71
CA LEU A 111 11.38 0.43 -2.96
C LEU A 111 11.76 -1.04 -3.12
N PHE A 112 10.85 -1.79 -3.73
CA PHE A 112 11.03 -3.19 -4.07
C PHE A 112 10.78 -3.35 -5.56
N THR A 113 11.77 -3.84 -6.30
CA THR A 113 11.72 -3.91 -7.77
C THR A 113 11.85 -5.36 -8.24
N CYS A 114 10.94 -5.77 -9.12
CA CYS A 114 11.05 -7.04 -9.83
C CYS A 114 12.15 -6.98 -10.88
N ALA A 115 13.12 -7.88 -10.80
CA ALA A 115 14.27 -7.87 -11.71
C ALA A 115 13.86 -8.17 -13.17
N GLU A 116 12.90 -9.07 -13.37
CA GLU A 116 12.38 -9.46 -14.70
C GLU A 116 11.39 -8.46 -15.28
N MET A 117 10.78 -7.62 -14.41
CA MET A 117 9.83 -6.57 -14.81
C MET A 117 10.16 -5.28 -14.06
N PRO A 118 11.17 -4.49 -14.48
CA PRO A 118 11.56 -3.28 -13.75
C PRO A 118 10.46 -2.22 -13.62
N ASP A 119 9.48 -2.23 -14.52
CA ASP A 119 8.27 -1.40 -14.43
C ASP A 119 7.39 -1.79 -13.23
N PHE A 120 7.55 -2.99 -12.68
CA PHE A 120 6.94 -3.40 -11.43
C PHE A 120 7.86 -3.07 -10.27
N THR A 121 7.74 -1.85 -9.80
CA THR A 121 8.38 -1.35 -8.58
C THR A 121 7.31 -0.89 -7.61
N PHE A 122 7.37 -1.34 -6.36
CA PHE A 122 6.39 -0.93 -5.36
C PHE A 122 7.03 -0.39 -4.09
N GLY A 123 6.25 0.35 -3.33
CA GLY A 123 6.56 0.79 -1.99
C GLY A 123 5.38 0.58 -1.06
N ALA A 124 5.66 0.49 0.23
CA ALA A 124 4.64 0.34 1.26
C ALA A 124 4.56 1.58 2.16
N GLU A 125 3.34 1.93 2.57
CA GLU A 125 3.05 2.90 3.61
C GLU A 125 1.94 2.35 4.52
N ILE A 126 1.73 2.93 5.70
CA ILE A 126 0.85 2.33 6.69
C ILE A 126 -0.20 3.35 7.17
N CYS A 127 -1.47 3.02 6.95
CA CYS A 127 -2.65 3.70 7.51
C CYS A 127 -2.55 5.23 7.40
N GLU A 128 -2.23 5.93 8.50
CA GLU A 128 -2.14 7.39 8.59
C GLU A 128 -1.22 8.03 7.55
N ASP A 129 -0.24 7.30 7.07
CA ASP A 129 0.69 7.80 6.05
C ASP A 129 -0.01 8.33 4.79
N VAL A 130 -1.20 7.82 4.44
CA VAL A 130 -1.96 8.29 3.27
C VAL A 130 -2.77 9.57 3.55
N TRP A 131 -3.09 9.86 4.83
CA TRP A 131 -3.98 10.96 5.20
C TRP A 131 -3.26 12.30 5.33
N VAL A 132 -1.94 12.28 5.50
CA VAL A 132 -1.14 13.49 5.65
C VAL A 132 -0.93 14.20 4.30
N ALA A 133 -0.59 15.49 4.37
CA ALA A 133 -0.36 16.30 3.17
C ALA A 133 0.84 15.82 2.36
N ASP A 134 1.96 15.54 3.02
CA ASP A 134 3.20 15.01 2.42
C ASP A 134 3.33 13.51 2.74
N THR A 135 2.68 12.69 1.92
CA THR A 135 2.66 11.24 2.11
C THR A 135 3.96 10.59 1.65
N PRO A 136 4.42 9.51 2.31
CA PRO A 136 5.57 8.73 1.86
C PRO A 136 5.47 8.27 0.40
N SER A 137 4.26 7.96 -0.06
CA SER A 137 3.96 7.57 -1.45
C SER A 137 4.40 8.61 -2.49
N VAL A 138 4.41 9.91 -2.17
CA VAL A 138 4.91 10.96 -3.07
C VAL A 138 6.39 10.73 -3.41
N ALA A 139 7.22 10.52 -2.39
CA ALA A 139 8.64 10.25 -2.57
C ALA A 139 8.87 8.92 -3.30
N MET A 140 8.12 7.89 -2.93
CA MET A 140 8.23 6.55 -3.54
C MET A 140 7.81 6.56 -5.02
N ALA A 141 6.70 7.22 -5.38
CA ALA A 141 6.25 7.33 -6.77
C ALA A 141 7.25 8.14 -7.62
N LYS A 142 7.79 9.24 -7.09
CA LYS A 142 8.85 10.03 -7.76
C LYS A 142 10.15 9.25 -7.91
N ALA A 143 10.44 8.32 -7.02
CA ALA A 143 11.59 7.43 -7.10
C ALA A 143 11.34 6.18 -7.98
N GLY A 144 10.16 6.04 -8.59
CA GLY A 144 9.86 5.02 -9.59
C GLY A 144 8.78 4.00 -9.20
N ALA A 145 8.24 4.03 -7.98
CA ALA A 145 7.17 3.11 -7.61
C ALA A 145 5.95 3.26 -8.53
N THR A 146 5.53 2.18 -9.15
CA THR A 146 4.31 2.10 -9.97
C THR A 146 3.13 1.54 -9.18
N LEU A 147 3.39 0.93 -8.04
CA LEU A 147 2.39 0.47 -7.09
C LEU A 147 2.73 0.97 -5.69
N ILE A 148 1.75 1.49 -4.99
CA ILE A 148 1.80 1.76 -3.56
C ILE A 148 0.85 0.80 -2.86
N VAL A 149 1.31 0.17 -1.80
CA VAL A 149 0.48 -0.66 -0.92
C VAL A 149 0.34 0.02 0.45
N ASN A 150 -0.86 0.02 0.99
CA ASN A 150 -1.15 0.59 2.31
C ASN A 150 -1.85 -0.46 3.17
N LEU A 151 -1.22 -0.79 4.29
CA LEU A 151 -1.78 -1.65 5.31
C LEU A 151 -2.46 -0.75 6.34
N SER A 152 -3.77 -0.81 6.43
CA SER A 152 -4.55 0.12 7.23
C SER A 152 -5.30 -0.55 8.36
N CYS A 153 -5.53 0.20 9.40
CA CYS A 153 -6.46 -0.10 10.46
C CYS A 153 -7.22 1.21 10.75
N SER A 154 -8.02 1.60 9.76
CA SER A 154 -8.79 2.84 9.79
C SER A 154 -10.20 2.54 10.26
N ASP A 155 -10.57 3.09 11.41
CA ASP A 155 -11.93 2.99 11.93
C ASP A 155 -12.96 3.58 10.95
N GLU A 156 -14.20 3.21 11.10
CA GLU A 156 -15.29 3.70 10.26
C GLU A 156 -16.21 4.63 11.04
N ILE A 157 -16.44 5.79 10.48
CA ILE A 157 -17.48 6.72 10.89
C ILE A 157 -18.33 7.10 9.68
N ILE A 158 -19.55 7.58 9.91
CA ILE A 158 -20.49 7.91 8.83
C ILE A 158 -19.87 8.88 7.82
N GLY A 159 -19.76 8.42 6.58
CA GLY A 159 -19.23 9.18 5.45
C GLY A 159 -17.72 9.06 5.22
N LYS A 160 -16.98 8.40 6.09
CA LYS A 160 -15.53 8.21 5.93
C LYS A 160 -15.18 7.33 4.73
N GLU A 161 -16.03 6.37 4.38
CA GLU A 161 -15.88 5.55 3.17
C GLU A 161 -15.74 6.41 1.91
N ASN A 162 -16.60 7.44 1.75
CA ASN A 162 -16.57 8.34 0.60
C ASN A 162 -15.32 9.24 0.62
N TYR A 163 -14.91 9.68 1.78
CA TYR A 163 -13.69 10.46 1.95
C TYR A 163 -12.46 9.61 1.64
N ARG A 164 -12.39 8.38 2.14
CA ARG A 164 -11.32 7.39 1.84
C ARG A 164 -11.22 7.16 0.34
N ARG A 165 -12.33 6.87 -0.33
CA ARG A 165 -12.39 6.71 -1.79
C ARG A 165 -11.83 7.93 -2.53
N THR A 166 -12.24 9.12 -2.13
CA THR A 166 -11.79 10.38 -2.75
C THR A 166 -10.29 10.59 -2.58
N ILE A 167 -9.75 10.39 -1.40
CA ILE A 167 -8.31 10.54 -1.13
C ILE A 167 -7.49 9.54 -1.93
N LEU A 168 -7.88 8.27 -1.92
CA LEU A 168 -7.16 7.22 -2.63
C LEU A 168 -7.19 7.43 -4.16
N GLN A 169 -8.32 7.85 -4.72
CA GLN A 169 -8.41 8.21 -6.14
C GLN A 169 -7.51 9.40 -6.48
N ALA A 170 -7.51 10.44 -5.65
CA ALA A 170 -6.66 11.60 -5.84
C ALA A 170 -5.16 11.23 -5.77
N LYS A 171 -4.77 10.40 -4.80
CA LYS A 171 -3.37 9.93 -4.65
C LYS A 171 -2.95 9.06 -5.84
N SER A 172 -3.73 8.03 -6.18
CA SER A 172 -3.45 7.16 -7.33
C SER A 172 -3.32 7.97 -8.63
N GLY A 173 -4.25 8.90 -8.89
CA GLY A 173 -4.25 9.73 -10.09
C GLY A 173 -3.10 10.74 -10.14
N SER A 174 -2.86 11.49 -9.07
CA SER A 174 -1.80 12.50 -9.03
C SER A 174 -0.40 11.91 -9.06
N LEU A 175 -0.22 10.69 -8.53
CA LEU A 175 1.06 9.98 -8.52
C LEU A 175 1.25 9.08 -9.75
N LEU A 176 0.25 8.99 -10.64
CA LEU A 176 0.26 8.11 -11.81
C LEU A 176 0.72 6.69 -11.41
N CYS A 177 0.11 6.14 -10.38
CA CYS A 177 0.43 4.82 -9.85
C CYS A 177 -0.83 3.99 -9.57
N ALA A 178 -0.64 2.69 -9.44
CA ALA A 178 -1.63 1.85 -8.79
C ALA A 178 -1.55 2.03 -7.27
N TYR A 179 -2.68 1.84 -6.60
CA TYR A 179 -2.75 1.92 -5.15
C TYR A 179 -3.61 0.77 -4.62
N ALA A 180 -3.02 -0.06 -3.77
CA ALA A 180 -3.71 -1.15 -3.09
C ALA A 180 -3.83 -0.81 -1.60
N TYR A 181 -5.05 -0.64 -1.15
CA TYR A 181 -5.40 -0.29 0.22
C TYR A 181 -6.11 -1.47 0.85
N ALA A 182 -5.54 -2.02 1.91
CA ALA A 182 -6.11 -3.12 2.68
C ALA A 182 -6.42 -2.64 4.09
N ASP A 183 -7.69 -2.70 4.49
CA ASP A 183 -8.15 -2.20 5.77
C ASP A 183 -8.50 -3.32 6.74
N ALA A 184 -8.43 -3.02 8.03
CA ALA A 184 -8.87 -3.91 9.08
C ALA A 184 -10.36 -4.25 8.94
N GLY A 185 -10.69 -5.52 9.11
CA GLY A 185 -12.01 -6.03 8.90
C GLY A 185 -12.86 -6.10 10.16
N PHE A 186 -14.07 -6.59 9.96
CA PHE A 186 -15.02 -6.87 11.04
C PHE A 186 -14.40 -7.82 12.07
N GLY A 187 -14.46 -7.44 13.34
CA GLY A 187 -13.95 -8.23 14.46
C GLY A 187 -12.53 -7.86 14.93
N GLU A 188 -11.84 -6.94 14.26
CA GLU A 188 -10.51 -6.48 14.69
C GLU A 188 -10.54 -5.64 15.96
N SER A 189 -11.66 -5.03 16.32
CA SER A 189 -11.81 -4.27 17.54
C SER A 189 -12.75 -4.97 18.53
N THR A 190 -12.36 -4.91 19.80
CA THR A 190 -13.17 -5.35 20.94
C THR A 190 -13.69 -4.18 21.78
N GLN A 191 -13.45 -2.93 21.33
CA GLN A 191 -13.80 -1.71 22.04
C GLN A 191 -14.63 -0.75 21.15
N ASP A 192 -14.34 0.55 21.23
CA ASP A 192 -15.16 1.62 20.68
C ASP A 192 -14.99 1.79 19.15
N MET A 193 -13.86 1.37 18.57
CA MET A 193 -13.59 1.50 17.14
C MET A 193 -14.27 0.38 16.36
N VAL A 194 -14.84 0.74 15.21
CA VAL A 194 -15.47 -0.19 14.27
C VAL A 194 -14.65 -0.19 12.97
N PHE A 195 -14.32 -1.37 12.48
CA PHE A 195 -13.62 -1.57 11.21
C PHE A 195 -14.50 -2.31 10.22
N THR A 196 -14.44 -1.90 8.96
CA THR A 196 -15.37 -2.37 7.92
C THR A 196 -14.74 -3.26 6.86
N GLY A 197 -13.40 -3.34 6.81
CA GLY A 197 -12.71 -4.03 5.74
C GLY A 197 -12.92 -3.35 4.39
N HIS A 198 -12.90 -2.01 4.36
CA HIS A 198 -13.08 -1.25 3.12
C HIS A 198 -11.80 -1.24 2.29
N ASP A 199 -11.59 -2.31 1.55
CA ASP A 199 -10.45 -2.50 0.66
C ASP A 199 -10.68 -1.87 -0.71
N LEU A 200 -9.62 -1.29 -1.29
CA LEU A 200 -9.67 -0.68 -2.61
C LEU A 200 -8.40 -0.99 -3.41
N ILE A 201 -8.57 -1.30 -4.69
CA ILE A 201 -7.49 -1.37 -5.66
C ILE A 201 -7.75 -0.35 -6.75
N LEU A 202 -6.79 0.55 -6.94
CA LEU A 202 -6.92 1.67 -7.87
C LEU A 202 -5.75 1.69 -8.87
N GLU A 203 -5.99 2.27 -10.03
CA GLU A 203 -4.97 2.51 -11.05
C GLU A 203 -5.20 3.88 -11.69
N ASN A 204 -4.22 4.78 -11.57
CA ASN A 204 -4.29 6.11 -12.17
C ASN A 204 -5.61 6.85 -11.89
N GLY A 205 -6.05 6.82 -10.63
CA GLY A 205 -7.28 7.47 -10.16
C GLY A 205 -8.58 6.71 -10.42
N SER A 206 -8.55 5.60 -11.16
CA SER A 206 -9.71 4.75 -11.40
C SER A 206 -9.76 3.62 -10.38
N ILE A 207 -10.93 3.36 -9.80
CA ILE A 207 -11.15 2.19 -8.94
C ILE A 207 -11.27 0.97 -9.85
N LEU A 208 -10.40 -0.02 -9.65
CA LEU A 208 -10.45 -1.31 -10.35
C LEU A 208 -11.31 -2.32 -9.60
N ALA A 209 -11.20 -2.32 -8.27
CA ALA A 209 -11.99 -3.16 -7.40
C ALA A 209 -12.16 -2.49 -6.04
N GLU A 210 -13.30 -2.74 -5.42
CA GLU A 210 -13.70 -2.20 -4.12
C GLU A 210 -14.51 -3.25 -3.36
N SER A 211 -14.21 -3.45 -2.08
CA SER A 211 -14.99 -4.36 -1.23
C SER A 211 -16.29 -3.71 -0.76
N GLU A 212 -17.30 -4.53 -0.50
CA GLU A 212 -18.44 -4.10 0.29
C GLU A 212 -18.05 -3.99 1.76
N LEU A 213 -18.57 -2.98 2.44
CA LEU A 213 -18.33 -2.80 3.88
C LEU A 213 -18.84 -4.00 4.68
N PHE A 214 -18.13 -4.34 5.74
CA PHE A 214 -18.44 -5.46 6.64
C PHE A 214 -18.42 -6.84 5.98
N THR A 215 -17.71 -6.98 4.86
CA THR A 215 -17.44 -8.27 4.23
C THR A 215 -16.02 -8.75 4.49
N GLN A 216 -15.81 -10.07 4.44
CA GLN A 216 -14.50 -10.69 4.57
C GLN A 216 -14.19 -11.48 3.30
N ASN A 217 -14.01 -10.76 2.20
CA ASN A 217 -13.72 -11.35 0.90
C ASN A 217 -12.29 -10.99 0.45
N ILE A 218 -11.72 -11.83 -0.40
CA ILE A 218 -10.47 -11.50 -1.09
C ILE A 218 -10.79 -10.59 -2.27
N LEU A 219 -10.23 -9.37 -2.25
CA LEU A 219 -10.34 -8.43 -3.35
C LEU A 219 -9.18 -8.62 -4.32
N CYS A 220 -9.46 -8.76 -5.63
CA CYS A 220 -8.47 -8.97 -6.67
C CYS A 220 -8.70 -8.02 -7.85
N ALA A 221 -7.62 -7.54 -8.46
CA ALA A 221 -7.66 -6.79 -9.72
C ALA A 221 -6.36 -6.94 -10.49
N ASP A 222 -6.44 -6.84 -11.82
CA ASP A 222 -5.28 -6.80 -12.71
C ASP A 222 -4.79 -5.36 -12.87
N ILE A 223 -3.51 -5.10 -12.60
CA ILE A 223 -2.88 -3.78 -12.71
C ILE A 223 -1.95 -3.76 -13.92
N ASP A 224 -2.09 -2.74 -14.78
CA ASP A 224 -1.24 -2.52 -15.95
C ASP A 224 -0.10 -1.53 -15.62
N VAL A 225 1.01 -2.08 -15.11
CA VAL A 225 2.19 -1.26 -14.75
C VAL A 225 2.84 -0.58 -15.95
N GLN A 226 2.79 -1.19 -17.14
CA GLN A 226 3.36 -0.60 -18.36
C GLN A 226 2.56 0.62 -18.80
N ARG A 227 1.24 0.58 -18.68
CA ARG A 227 0.37 1.74 -18.91
C ARG A 227 0.72 2.89 -17.98
N LEU A 228 0.92 2.62 -16.69
CA LEU A 228 1.31 3.65 -15.72
C LEU A 228 2.64 4.33 -16.11
N VAL A 229 3.63 3.56 -16.51
CA VAL A 229 4.91 4.10 -16.98
C VAL A 229 4.73 4.90 -18.29
N ALA A 230 3.86 4.45 -19.19
CA ALA A 230 3.53 5.19 -20.42
C ALA A 230 2.86 6.54 -20.11
N GLU A 231 1.91 6.58 -19.16
CA GLU A 231 1.27 7.83 -18.73
C GLU A 231 2.27 8.80 -18.08
N ARG A 232 3.19 8.30 -17.25
CA ARG A 232 4.28 9.13 -16.70
C ARG A 232 5.16 9.74 -17.78
N ARG A 233 5.48 8.98 -18.84
CA ARG A 233 6.27 9.49 -20.00
C ARG A 233 5.54 10.56 -20.79
N ARG A 234 4.21 10.51 -20.83
CA ARG A 234 3.38 11.55 -21.48
C ARG A 234 3.28 12.82 -20.65
N SER A 235 3.34 12.69 -19.33
CA SER A 235 3.22 13.82 -18.40
C SER A 235 4.58 14.47 -18.19
N ASN A 236 4.85 15.55 -18.91
CA ASN A 236 6.11 16.31 -18.78
C ASN A 236 6.26 17.03 -17.44
N THR A 237 5.21 17.11 -16.65
CA THR A 237 5.19 17.67 -15.29
C THR A 237 5.42 16.64 -14.19
N PHE A 238 5.34 15.35 -14.50
CA PHE A 238 5.69 14.30 -13.58
C PHE A 238 7.22 14.12 -13.55
N GLN A 239 7.84 14.78 -12.57
CA GLN A 239 9.29 14.71 -12.42
C GLN A 239 9.66 13.46 -11.59
N VAL A 240 10.34 12.54 -12.25
CA VAL A 240 10.98 11.41 -11.56
C VAL A 240 12.23 11.95 -10.86
N ALA A 241 12.32 11.74 -9.56
CA ALA A 241 13.55 11.99 -8.83
C ALA A 241 14.61 10.96 -9.25
N VAL A 242 15.85 11.38 -9.39
CA VAL A 242 16.95 10.43 -9.60
C VAL A 242 16.98 9.51 -8.38
N PRO A 243 16.87 8.19 -8.57
CA PRO A 243 16.85 7.28 -7.43
C PRO A 243 18.13 7.42 -6.62
N GLY A 244 18.03 7.95 -5.42
CA GLY A 244 19.15 8.01 -4.47
C GLY A 244 19.45 6.66 -3.83
N LYS A 245 18.56 5.68 -4.00
CA LYS A 245 18.63 4.37 -3.36
C LYS A 245 18.53 3.22 -4.33
N THR A 246 19.33 2.23 -4.04
CA THR A 246 19.19 0.90 -4.63
C THR A 246 17.91 0.28 -4.08
N ALA A 247 16.92 0.03 -4.94
CA ALA A 247 15.73 -0.72 -4.56
C ALA A 247 16.11 -2.14 -4.14
N VAL A 248 15.40 -2.70 -3.17
CA VAL A 248 15.50 -4.12 -2.84
C VAL A 248 14.96 -4.90 -4.03
N GLN A 249 15.80 -5.75 -4.61
CA GLN A 249 15.41 -6.55 -5.77
C GLN A 249 14.88 -7.91 -5.35
N PHE A 250 13.86 -8.37 -6.04
CA PHE A 250 13.35 -9.74 -6.00
C PHE A 250 13.16 -10.26 -7.42
N SER A 251 13.18 -11.57 -7.59
CA SER A 251 13.06 -12.23 -8.89
C SER A 251 11.73 -12.97 -8.96
N MET A 252 10.90 -12.60 -9.92
CA MET A 252 9.61 -13.25 -10.16
C MET A 252 9.53 -13.63 -11.65
N PRO A 253 9.44 -14.92 -11.98
CA PRO A 253 9.40 -15.34 -13.38
C PRO A 253 8.15 -14.79 -14.06
N LEU A 254 8.34 -14.24 -15.26
CA LEU A 254 7.23 -13.83 -16.11
C LEU A 254 6.58 -15.08 -16.69
N THR A 255 5.30 -15.23 -16.43
CA THR A 255 4.48 -16.30 -16.99
C THR A 255 3.42 -15.72 -17.90
N GLU A 256 3.07 -16.46 -18.96
CA GLU A 256 1.91 -16.11 -19.76
C GLU A 256 0.65 -16.25 -18.89
N THR A 257 -0.11 -15.17 -18.77
CA THR A 257 -1.31 -15.12 -17.94
C THR A 257 -2.52 -14.75 -18.79
N ALA A 258 -3.68 -15.33 -18.44
CA ALA A 258 -4.92 -14.91 -19.05
C ALA A 258 -5.30 -13.49 -18.56
N LEU A 259 -5.66 -12.61 -19.47
CA LEU A 259 -6.15 -11.29 -19.13
C LEU A 259 -7.59 -11.40 -18.61
N ASN A 260 -7.79 -11.13 -17.32
CA ASN A 260 -9.12 -11.08 -16.70
C ASN A 260 -9.73 -9.67 -16.68
N ARG A 261 -8.92 -8.68 -17.04
CA ARG A 261 -9.37 -7.29 -17.07
C ARG A 261 -10.30 -7.03 -18.24
N HIS A 262 -11.47 -6.46 -17.97
CA HIS A 262 -12.35 -5.95 -19.03
C HIS A 262 -11.68 -4.77 -19.74
N ILE A 263 -11.55 -4.85 -21.06
CA ILE A 263 -11.13 -3.75 -21.92
C ILE A 263 -12.34 -3.32 -22.74
N ASP A 264 -12.78 -2.08 -22.52
CA ASP A 264 -13.90 -1.54 -23.29
C ASP A 264 -13.49 -1.38 -24.77
N PRO A 265 -14.16 -2.07 -25.71
CA PRO A 265 -13.86 -1.94 -27.14
C PRO A 265 -14.23 -0.56 -27.71
N ALA A 266 -15.06 0.20 -27.01
CA ALA A 266 -15.51 1.53 -27.41
C ALA A 266 -15.26 2.59 -26.29
N PRO A 267 -14.01 2.81 -25.85
CA PRO A 267 -13.70 3.59 -24.64
C PRO A 267 -14.13 5.07 -24.72
N PHE A 268 -14.46 5.54 -25.93
CA PHE A 268 -14.89 6.92 -26.16
C PHE A 268 -16.42 7.08 -26.19
N VAL A 269 -17.18 5.99 -26.15
CA VAL A 269 -18.63 6.00 -26.23
C VAL A 269 -19.24 5.47 -24.94
N PRO A 270 -19.87 6.32 -24.13
CA PRO A 270 -20.55 5.86 -22.91
C PRO A 270 -21.62 4.83 -23.21
N SER A 271 -21.72 3.80 -22.39
CA SER A 271 -22.73 2.73 -22.53
C SER A 271 -24.12 3.16 -22.10
N GLY A 272 -24.26 4.19 -21.27
CA GLY A 272 -25.54 4.73 -20.80
C GLY A 272 -26.09 5.83 -21.70
N THR A 273 -27.39 5.76 -22.05
CA THR A 273 -28.02 6.77 -22.92
C THR A 273 -27.98 8.18 -22.35
N ALA A 274 -28.15 8.34 -21.04
CA ALA A 274 -28.06 9.64 -20.36
C ALA A 274 -26.65 10.23 -20.40
N GLU A 275 -25.63 9.41 -20.12
CA GLU A 275 -24.24 9.80 -20.20
C GLU A 275 -23.81 10.12 -21.63
N LEU A 276 -24.29 9.35 -22.61
CA LEU A 276 -24.05 9.59 -24.02
C LEU A 276 -24.59 10.95 -24.45
N SER A 277 -25.85 11.26 -24.08
CA SER A 277 -26.49 12.55 -24.38
C SER A 277 -25.69 13.72 -23.79
N GLN A 278 -25.32 13.62 -22.51
CA GLN A 278 -24.52 14.64 -21.80
C GLN A 278 -23.14 14.84 -22.44
N ARG A 279 -22.50 13.75 -22.89
CA ARG A 279 -21.21 13.80 -23.57
C ARG A 279 -21.32 14.44 -24.94
N CYS A 280 -22.38 14.11 -25.72
CA CYS A 280 -22.64 14.75 -27.00
C CYS A 280 -22.87 16.25 -26.85
N GLU A 281 -23.67 16.69 -25.88
CA GLU A 281 -23.86 18.11 -25.59
C GLU A 281 -22.57 18.82 -25.25
N LYS A 282 -21.73 18.23 -24.40
CA LYS A 282 -20.42 18.79 -24.07
C LYS A 282 -19.51 18.92 -25.29
N ILE A 283 -19.48 17.90 -26.15
CA ILE A 283 -18.67 17.93 -27.39
C ILE A 283 -19.14 19.04 -28.31
N LEU A 284 -20.45 19.12 -28.56
CA LEU A 284 -21.06 20.18 -29.41
C LEU A 284 -20.78 21.57 -28.82
N THR A 285 -20.91 21.74 -27.51
CA THR A 285 -20.62 23.00 -26.83
C THR A 285 -19.16 23.40 -26.98
N LEU A 286 -18.23 22.46 -26.74
CA LEU A 286 -16.79 22.70 -26.92
C LEU A 286 -16.44 23.11 -28.36
N GLN A 287 -17.04 22.45 -29.36
CA GLN A 287 -16.84 22.79 -30.77
C GLN A 287 -17.45 24.13 -31.14
N ALA A 288 -18.57 24.51 -30.51
CA ALA A 288 -19.24 25.78 -30.81
C ALA A 288 -18.55 27.00 -30.17
N ILE A 289 -17.81 26.78 -29.06
CA ILE A 289 -17.10 27.84 -28.34
C ILE A 289 -15.65 28.02 -28.84
N GLY A 290 -14.99 26.92 -29.24
CA GLY A 290 -13.61 26.93 -29.74
C GLY A 290 -13.53 27.30 -31.20
#